data_a088def3d04c9963ad9c710e670e1512
#
_entry.id   a088def3d04c9963ad9c710e670e1512
#
_cell.length_a   1.000
_cell.length_b   1.000
_cell.length_c   1.000
_cell.angle_alpha   90.00
_cell.angle_beta   90.00
_cell.angle_gamma   90.00
#
_symmetry.space_group_name_H-M   'P 1'
#
loop_
_entity.id
_entity.type
_entity.pdbx_description
1 polymer ?
#
loop_
_entity_poly.entity_id
_entity_poly.type
_entity_poly.pdbx_seq_one_letter_code
_entity_poly.pdbx_strand_id
1 'polypeptide(L)'
;ETGLADKGIAPYEKAIALRPNEPLLLIGLASCLLSKGAAGGAANQAVNQKAIDHLRAALRLDPLNGPAYLQMSKGYGQLGEIALAQWALAEYYAAGGHPEARRHARRAIEGLPKGSVEYIRTVDILSAIER
;
A
#
# COMPACT_ATOMS: atom_id res chain seq x y z
N GLU A 1 10.80 17.53 0.49
CA GLU A 1 11.63 18.06 -0.56
C GLU A 1 11.91 17.03 -1.65
N THR A 2 11.62 17.38 -2.90
CA THR A 2 11.70 16.45 -4.02
C THR A 2 13.11 15.91 -4.26
N GLY A 3 14.14 16.69 -4.02
CA GLY A 3 15.52 16.27 -4.20
C GLY A 3 15.95 15.12 -3.30
N LEU A 4 15.44 15.06 -2.08
CA LEU A 4 15.75 13.97 -1.15
C LEU A 4 15.05 12.67 -1.56
N ALA A 5 13.82 12.75 -2.04
CA ALA A 5 13.07 11.60 -2.54
C ALA A 5 13.78 11.02 -3.77
N ASP A 6 14.18 11.88 -4.72
CA ASP A 6 14.88 11.45 -5.93
C ASP A 6 16.22 10.78 -5.62
N LYS A 7 16.94 11.26 -4.60
CA LYS A 7 18.22 10.65 -4.19
C LYS A 7 18.08 9.22 -3.70
N GLY A 8 16.92 8.86 -3.11
CA GLY A 8 16.67 7.51 -2.65
C GLY A 8 16.29 6.55 -3.77
N ILE A 9 15.70 7.03 -4.84
CA ILE A 9 15.14 6.19 -5.91
C ILE A 9 16.22 5.37 -6.62
N ALA A 10 17.26 6.02 -7.14
CA ALA A 10 18.30 5.34 -7.92
C ALA A 10 19.06 4.25 -7.13
N PRO A 11 19.49 4.49 -5.87
CA PRO A 11 20.09 3.43 -5.07
C PRO A 11 19.20 2.22 -4.86
N TYR A 12 17.90 2.44 -4.62
CA TYR A 12 16.96 1.32 -4.47
C TYR A 12 16.75 0.57 -5.78
N GLU A 13 16.62 1.26 -6.90
CA GLU A 13 16.49 0.61 -8.20
C GLU A 13 17.70 -0.27 -8.51
N LYS A 14 18.89 0.23 -8.20
CA LYS A 14 20.13 -0.52 -8.38
C LYS A 14 20.18 -1.76 -7.49
N ALA A 15 19.79 -1.62 -6.22
CA ALA A 15 19.74 -2.73 -5.27
C ALA A 15 18.73 -3.80 -5.70
N ILE A 16 17.57 -3.38 -6.20
CA ILE A 16 16.53 -4.29 -6.69
C ILE A 16 17.01 -5.06 -7.93
N ALA A 17 17.76 -4.40 -8.82
CA ALA A 17 18.33 -5.07 -9.99
C ALA A 17 19.26 -6.22 -9.57
N LEU A 18 19.96 -6.07 -8.46
CA LEU A 18 20.84 -7.11 -7.91
C LEU A 18 20.10 -8.16 -7.08
N ARG A 19 19.01 -7.75 -6.40
CA ARG A 19 18.22 -8.61 -5.52
C ARG A 19 16.73 -8.37 -5.74
N PRO A 20 16.15 -8.91 -6.81
CA PRO A 20 14.77 -8.56 -7.21
C PRO A 20 13.67 -9.11 -6.28
N ASN A 21 13.99 -10.10 -5.43
CA ASN A 21 13.02 -10.74 -4.57
C ASN A 21 13.17 -10.37 -3.09
N GLU A 22 13.57 -9.13 -2.82
CA GLU A 22 13.71 -8.61 -1.46
C GLU A 22 12.58 -7.62 -1.16
N PRO A 23 11.57 -8.02 -0.35
CA PRO A 23 10.45 -7.13 -0.04
C PRO A 23 10.86 -5.78 0.53
N LEU A 24 11.88 -5.76 1.40
CA LEU A 24 12.33 -4.52 2.03
C LEU A 24 12.83 -3.50 1.01
N LEU A 25 13.49 -3.96 -0.05
CA LEU A 25 13.96 -3.06 -1.11
C LEU A 25 12.80 -2.49 -1.91
N LEU A 26 11.79 -3.31 -2.22
CA LEU A 26 10.60 -2.86 -2.93
C LEU A 26 9.81 -1.85 -2.10
N ILE A 27 9.67 -2.09 -0.80
CA ILE A 27 8.98 -1.17 0.11
C ILE A 27 9.77 0.13 0.24
N GLY A 28 11.10 0.06 0.34
CA GLY A 28 11.95 1.24 0.41
C GLY A 28 11.83 2.12 -0.82
N LEU A 29 11.86 1.51 -2.01
CA LEU A 29 11.66 2.24 -3.26
C LEU A 29 10.28 2.87 -3.30
N ALA A 30 9.24 2.13 -2.94
CA ALA A 30 7.87 2.65 -2.90
C ALA A 30 7.76 3.85 -1.98
N SER A 31 8.40 3.81 -0.80
CA SER A 31 8.41 4.94 0.13
C SER A 31 9.00 6.20 -0.49
N CYS A 32 10.11 6.06 -1.21
CA CYS A 32 10.73 7.19 -1.92
C CYS A 32 9.81 7.73 -3.02
N LEU A 33 9.19 6.83 -3.79
CA LEU A 33 8.25 7.23 -4.84
C LEU A 33 7.03 7.95 -4.26
N LEU A 34 6.49 7.48 -3.14
CA LEU A 34 5.35 8.13 -2.49
C LEU A 34 5.70 9.51 -1.98
N SER A 35 6.92 9.71 -1.47
CA SER A 35 7.37 11.04 -1.06
C SER A 35 7.41 11.99 -2.25
N LYS A 36 7.88 11.52 -3.41
CA LYS A 36 7.88 12.29 -4.65
C LYS A 36 6.45 12.55 -5.14
N GLY A 37 5.58 11.53 -5.07
CA GLY A 37 4.19 11.61 -5.54
C GLY A 37 3.28 12.48 -4.69
N ALA A 38 3.70 12.84 -3.47
CA ALA A 38 2.91 13.65 -2.55
C ALA A 38 2.63 15.08 -3.06
N ALA A 39 3.43 15.56 -4.01
CA ALA A 39 3.24 16.91 -4.58
C ALA A 39 1.98 17.04 -5.45
N GLY A 40 1.36 15.93 -5.86
CA GLY A 40 0.16 15.95 -6.69
C GLY A 40 0.45 16.19 -8.17
N GLY A 41 -0.61 16.27 -8.97
CA GLY A 41 -0.51 16.48 -10.42
C GLY A 41 -0.39 15.17 -11.19
N ALA A 42 -0.61 15.23 -12.52
CA ALA A 42 -0.67 14.04 -13.38
C ALA A 42 0.63 13.22 -13.37
N ALA A 43 1.79 13.88 -13.41
CA ALA A 43 3.08 13.18 -13.38
C ALA A 43 3.28 12.44 -12.05
N ASN A 44 2.82 13.03 -10.96
CA ASN A 44 2.94 12.42 -9.63
C ASN A 44 1.90 11.31 -9.41
N GLN A 45 0.77 11.35 -10.11
CA GLN A 45 -0.17 10.24 -10.10
C GLN A 45 0.47 8.96 -10.66
N ALA A 46 1.22 9.09 -11.76
CA ALA A 46 1.95 7.95 -12.33
C ALA A 46 3.02 7.43 -11.35
N VAL A 47 3.71 8.32 -10.64
CA VAL A 47 4.70 7.94 -9.62
C VAL A 47 4.03 7.19 -8.47
N ASN A 48 2.89 7.66 -8.00
CA ASN A 48 2.12 6.99 -6.96
C ASN A 48 1.67 5.59 -7.39
N GLN A 49 1.21 5.45 -8.64
CA GLN A 49 0.81 4.15 -9.16
C GLN A 49 2.00 3.19 -9.24
N LYS A 50 3.16 3.68 -9.64
CA LYS A 50 4.38 2.88 -9.67
C LYS A 50 4.75 2.38 -8.27
N ALA A 51 4.59 3.23 -7.26
CA ALA A 51 4.80 2.83 -5.86
C ALA A 51 3.86 1.68 -5.46
N ILE A 52 2.58 1.80 -5.81
CA ILE A 52 1.60 0.73 -5.53
C ILE A 52 2.03 -0.58 -6.21
N ASP A 53 2.50 -0.52 -7.45
CA ASP A 53 2.94 -1.72 -8.17
C ASP A 53 4.10 -2.42 -7.46
N HIS A 54 5.06 -1.66 -6.94
CA HIS A 54 6.17 -2.22 -6.16
C HIS A 54 5.69 -2.83 -4.84
N LEU A 55 4.73 -2.18 -4.18
CA LEU A 55 4.16 -2.70 -2.94
C LEU A 55 3.37 -3.99 -3.17
N ARG A 56 2.64 -4.08 -4.28
CA ARG A 56 1.97 -5.34 -4.66
C ARG A 56 2.99 -6.45 -4.88
N ALA A 57 4.11 -6.14 -5.53
CA ALA A 57 5.19 -7.11 -5.71
C ALA A 57 5.77 -7.56 -4.37
N ALA A 58 5.98 -6.63 -3.43
CA ALA A 58 6.46 -6.96 -2.09
C ALA A 58 5.48 -7.89 -1.37
N LEU A 59 4.17 -7.65 -1.50
CA LEU A 59 3.13 -8.47 -0.87
C LEU A 59 3.01 -9.85 -1.49
N ARG A 60 3.33 -10.01 -2.77
CA ARG A 60 3.41 -11.35 -3.37
C ARG A 60 4.54 -12.18 -2.75
N LEU A 61 5.62 -11.53 -2.36
CA LEU A 61 6.76 -12.18 -1.73
C LEU A 61 6.54 -12.41 -0.22
N ASP A 62 5.84 -11.48 0.41
CA ASP A 62 5.57 -11.51 1.86
C ASP A 62 4.14 -11.02 2.12
N PRO A 63 3.14 -11.92 2.02
CA PRO A 63 1.72 -11.54 2.08
C PRO A 63 1.26 -10.94 3.41
N LEU A 64 2.02 -11.12 4.48
CA LEU A 64 1.64 -10.61 5.81
C LEU A 64 2.43 -9.36 6.19
N ASN A 65 3.09 -8.72 5.23
CA ASN A 65 3.92 -7.55 5.50
C ASN A 65 3.07 -6.33 5.82
N GLY A 66 2.96 -6.02 7.12
CA GLY A 66 2.20 -4.86 7.59
C GLY A 66 2.70 -3.54 7.02
N PRO A 67 4.01 -3.23 7.10
CA PRO A 67 4.55 -2.00 6.52
C PRO A 67 4.19 -1.79 5.05
N ALA A 68 4.12 -2.84 4.24
CA ALA A 68 3.71 -2.72 2.84
C ALA A 68 2.27 -2.21 2.72
N TYR A 69 1.36 -2.73 3.54
CA TYR A 69 -0.03 -2.26 3.55
C TYR A 69 -0.14 -0.81 4.02
N LEU A 70 0.64 -0.42 5.01
CA LEU A 70 0.63 0.97 5.49
C LEU A 70 1.06 1.93 4.39
N GLN A 71 2.10 1.59 3.64
CA GLN A 71 2.55 2.39 2.50
C GLN A 71 1.52 2.39 1.36
N MET A 72 0.86 1.26 1.12
CA MET A 72 -0.23 1.19 0.12
C MET A 72 -1.38 2.14 0.48
N SER A 73 -1.74 2.21 1.74
CA SER A 73 -2.76 3.15 2.19
C SER A 73 -2.39 4.59 1.82
N LYS A 74 -1.14 4.96 2.05
CA LYS A 74 -0.64 6.28 1.70
C LYS A 74 -0.73 6.51 0.19
N GLY A 75 -0.29 5.53 -0.60
CA GLY A 75 -0.32 5.62 -2.06
C GLY A 75 -1.74 5.75 -2.62
N TYR A 76 -2.65 4.93 -2.16
CA TYR A 76 -4.05 5.01 -2.57
C TYR A 76 -4.68 6.34 -2.16
N GLY A 77 -4.34 6.85 -0.96
CA GLY A 77 -4.80 8.17 -0.53
C GLY A 77 -4.35 9.27 -1.48
N GLN A 78 -3.08 9.23 -1.89
CA GLN A 78 -2.53 10.20 -2.84
C GLN A 78 -3.13 10.06 -4.25
N LEU A 79 -3.62 8.87 -4.60
CA LEU A 79 -4.35 8.62 -5.85
C LEU A 79 -5.82 8.99 -5.76
N GLY A 80 -6.34 9.34 -4.60
CA GLY A 80 -7.76 9.62 -4.41
C GLY A 80 -8.63 8.36 -4.31
N GLU A 81 -8.01 7.18 -4.19
CA GLU A 81 -8.69 5.89 -4.08
C GLU A 81 -8.98 5.59 -2.61
N ILE A 82 -9.97 6.28 -2.05
CA ILE A 82 -10.22 6.28 -0.61
C ILE A 82 -10.62 4.89 -0.08
N ALA A 83 -11.48 4.18 -0.79
CA ALA A 83 -11.91 2.84 -0.35
C ALA A 83 -10.73 1.86 -0.30
N LEU A 84 -9.84 1.91 -1.31
CA LEU A 84 -8.64 1.09 -1.33
C LEU A 84 -7.67 1.47 -0.22
N ALA A 85 -7.55 2.77 0.09
CA ALA A 85 -6.74 3.25 1.22
C ALA A 85 -7.27 2.68 2.53
N GLN A 86 -8.59 2.67 2.72
CA GLN A 86 -9.21 2.10 3.92
C GLN A 86 -8.99 0.59 4.00
N TRP A 87 -9.13 -0.12 2.87
CA TRP A 87 -8.85 -1.55 2.83
C TRP A 87 -7.40 -1.85 3.26
N ALA A 88 -6.42 -1.09 2.74
CA ALA A 88 -5.02 -1.30 3.09
C ALA A 88 -4.77 -1.07 4.58
N LEU A 89 -5.40 -0.05 5.18
CA LEU A 89 -5.33 0.17 6.62
C LEU A 89 -5.98 -0.98 7.41
N ALA A 90 -7.10 -1.51 6.92
CA ALA A 90 -7.74 -2.65 7.56
C ALA A 90 -6.80 -3.86 7.58
N GLU A 91 -6.12 -4.14 6.48
CA GLU A 91 -5.14 -5.23 6.41
C GLU A 91 -3.97 -4.98 7.38
N TYR A 92 -3.46 -3.75 7.42
CA TYR A 92 -2.38 -3.38 8.32
C TYR A 92 -2.75 -3.64 9.79
N TYR A 93 -3.90 -3.14 10.21
CA TYR A 93 -4.35 -3.29 11.60
C TYR A 93 -4.75 -4.74 11.91
N ALA A 94 -5.36 -5.45 10.97
CA ALA A 94 -5.72 -6.85 11.16
C ALA A 94 -4.48 -7.72 11.35
N ALA A 95 -3.42 -7.45 10.61
CA ALA A 95 -2.15 -8.18 10.74
C ALA A 95 -1.56 -8.05 12.15
N GLY A 96 -1.74 -6.89 12.77
CA GLY A 96 -1.30 -6.64 14.15
C GLY A 96 -2.33 -7.00 15.22
N GLY A 97 -3.49 -7.53 14.84
CA GLY A 97 -4.56 -7.82 15.80
C GLY A 97 -5.18 -6.58 16.44
N HIS A 98 -5.04 -5.44 15.80
CA HIS A 98 -5.47 -4.17 16.37
C HIS A 98 -6.97 -3.91 16.13
N PRO A 99 -7.73 -3.43 17.14
CA PRO A 99 -9.18 -3.23 17.01
C PRO A 99 -9.58 -2.19 15.94
N GLU A 100 -8.69 -1.29 15.54
CA GLU A 100 -8.94 -0.32 14.49
C GLU A 100 -9.24 -0.98 13.14
N ALA A 101 -8.87 -2.24 12.94
CA ALA A 101 -9.15 -2.98 11.70
C ALA A 101 -10.64 -2.95 11.34
N ARG A 102 -11.52 -3.10 12.33
CA ARG A 102 -12.97 -3.10 12.10
C ARG A 102 -13.45 -1.78 11.48
N ARG A 103 -13.01 -0.66 12.02
CA ARG A 103 -13.44 0.67 11.54
C ARG A 103 -13.04 0.88 10.09
N HIS A 104 -11.79 0.58 9.76
CA HIS A 104 -11.30 0.76 8.40
C HIS A 104 -11.95 -0.24 7.43
N ALA A 105 -12.16 -1.48 7.86
CA ALA A 105 -12.81 -2.49 7.03
C ALA A 105 -14.26 -2.09 6.70
N ARG A 106 -14.99 -1.56 7.66
CA ARG A 106 -16.38 -1.10 7.42
C ARG A 106 -16.42 0.06 6.44
N ARG A 107 -15.49 0.99 6.54
CA ARG A 107 -15.38 2.10 5.59
C ARG A 107 -15.01 1.61 4.19
N ALA A 108 -14.09 0.67 4.11
CA ALA A 108 -13.66 0.11 2.83
C ALA A 108 -14.81 -0.57 2.10
N ILE A 109 -15.58 -1.39 2.81
CA ILE A 109 -16.65 -2.18 2.20
C ILE A 109 -17.76 -1.32 1.58
N GLU A 110 -17.95 -0.11 2.10
CA GLU A 110 -18.94 0.82 1.56
C GLU A 110 -18.56 1.34 0.17
N GLY A 111 -17.28 1.43 -0.13
CA GLY A 111 -16.79 2.02 -1.38
C GLY A 111 -16.14 1.04 -2.35
N LEU A 112 -15.82 -0.17 -1.93
CA LEU A 112 -15.17 -1.15 -2.81
C LEU A 112 -16.19 -1.81 -3.74
N PRO A 113 -15.81 -2.08 -5.00
CA PRO A 113 -16.67 -2.84 -5.90
C PRO A 113 -16.95 -4.24 -5.35
N LYS A 114 -18.21 -4.63 -5.32
CA LYS A 114 -18.61 -5.97 -4.88
C LYS A 114 -17.97 -7.01 -5.81
N GLY A 115 -17.40 -8.06 -5.21
CA GLY A 115 -16.74 -9.09 -5.96
C GLY A 115 -15.28 -8.82 -6.28
N SER A 116 -14.76 -7.63 -6.01
CA SER A 116 -13.32 -7.38 -6.14
C SER A 116 -12.55 -8.17 -5.08
N VAL A 117 -11.27 -8.45 -5.36
CA VAL A 117 -10.40 -9.16 -4.41
C VAL A 117 -10.36 -8.41 -3.08
N GLU A 118 -10.22 -7.10 -3.13
CA GLU A 118 -10.16 -6.26 -1.94
C GLU A 118 -11.46 -6.30 -1.14
N TYR A 119 -12.60 -6.32 -1.83
CA TYR A 119 -13.90 -6.47 -1.17
C TYR A 119 -13.99 -7.81 -0.43
N ILE A 120 -13.62 -8.90 -1.11
CA ILE A 120 -13.67 -10.24 -0.53
C ILE A 120 -12.76 -10.32 0.70
N ARG A 121 -11.55 -9.80 0.60
CA ARG A 121 -10.61 -9.76 1.73
C ARG A 121 -11.16 -8.94 2.89
N THR A 122 -11.83 -7.83 2.60
CA THR A 122 -12.44 -6.97 3.64
C THR A 122 -13.55 -7.71 4.37
N VAL A 123 -14.40 -8.45 3.63
CA VAL A 123 -15.43 -9.31 4.25
C VAL A 123 -14.77 -10.34 5.17
N ASP A 124 -13.68 -10.96 4.73
CA ASP A 124 -12.97 -11.95 5.54
C ASP A 124 -12.41 -11.33 6.83
N ILE A 125 -11.86 -10.13 6.75
CA ILE A 125 -11.37 -9.40 7.94
C ILE A 125 -12.50 -9.19 8.92
N LEU A 126 -13.65 -8.68 8.46
CA LEU A 126 -14.82 -8.43 9.31
C LEU A 126 -15.35 -9.72 9.94
N SER A 127 -15.43 -10.78 9.16
CA SER A 127 -15.89 -12.09 9.65
C SER A 127 -14.97 -12.63 10.75
N ALA A 128 -13.67 -12.46 10.60
CA ALA A 128 -12.69 -12.91 11.59
C ALA A 128 -12.81 -12.12 12.90
N ILE A 129 -13.05 -10.81 12.82
CA ILE A 129 -13.18 -9.94 14.00
C ILE A 129 -14.49 -10.24 14.75
N GLU A 130 -15.56 -10.57 14.03
CA GLU A 130 -16.91 -10.74 14.59
C GLU A 130 -17.18 -12.18 15.09
N ARG A 131 -16.20 -13.08 15.02
CA ARG A 131 -16.31 -14.44 15.55
C ARG A 131 -16.30 -14.51 17.09
#